data_dd0b41524a402e1f710f5231debb900e
#
_entry.id   dd0b41524a402e1f710f5231debb900e
#
_cell.length_a   1.000
_cell.length_b   1.000
_cell.length_c   1.000
_cell.angle_alpha   90.00
_cell.angle_beta   90.00
_cell.angle_gamma   90.00
#
_symmetry.space_group_name_H-M   'P 1'
#
loop_
_entity.id
_entity.type
_entity.pdbx_description
1 polymer ?
#
loop_
_entity_poly.entity_id
_entity_poly.type
_entity_poly.pdbx_seq_one_letter_code
_entity_poly.pdbx_strand_id
1 'polypeptide(L)'
;MGARPVLVGFALLAAAPVLIVSMPAIGAQAGRAPANSTLTAVPGIKVGHHTLTERPTGCTVVLAEAGVTAGVDVRGSAPATRETDLLSPVNLVQIAHAIVLSGGSAFGLDSASGVMRYLEERRIGFEFGPAHVPIVPAAAIFDLSVGDGRIRPGADCGYQAARAATDSSVTEGSVGAGAGATLGKAGGMGRSMKGGVGSASITLPSGLIVAALVVVNAAGDVIDPANGQVVAGVRAADGKSFADARKMLRAGGPGGVIAPAGRQNTTLGVVATNARLTKTEATRVSQMAHDGYARALAPAHTPGDGDVIFTLATGERTGNTDAGQVGALAADVMAGAIVRAARQATGVPGFPALRDLK
;
A
#
# COMPACT_ATOMS: atom_id res chain seq x y z
N MET A 1 69.16 11.05 70.08
CA MET A 1 68.80 10.33 68.83
C MET A 1 67.73 9.31 69.21
N GLY A 2 66.46 9.68 69.01
CA GLY A 2 65.37 8.92 69.54
C GLY A 2 64.65 8.19 68.41
N ALA A 3 64.48 6.89 68.51
CA ALA A 3 63.72 6.07 67.67
C ALA A 3 62.29 6.00 68.21
N ARG A 4 61.27 6.32 67.31
CA ARG A 4 59.88 6.18 67.65
C ARG A 4 59.38 4.83 67.11
N PRO A 5 58.52 4.10 67.84
CA PRO A 5 57.96 2.86 67.38
C PRO A 5 56.72 3.13 66.48
N VAL A 6 56.58 2.32 65.44
CA VAL A 6 55.39 2.30 64.47
C VAL A 6 54.36 1.36 65.09
N LEU A 7 53.16 1.87 65.34
CA LEU A 7 51.98 1.08 65.68
C LEU A 7 51.34 0.54 64.43
N VAL A 8 51.23 -0.78 64.31
CA VAL A 8 50.51 -1.47 63.30
C VAL A 8 49.04 -1.68 63.77
N GLY A 9 48.09 -0.98 63.17
CA GLY A 9 46.66 -1.15 63.46
C GLY A 9 46.10 -2.29 62.65
N PHE A 10 45.53 -3.29 63.29
CA PHE A 10 44.72 -4.34 62.64
C PHE A 10 43.31 -3.80 62.40
N ALA A 11 42.90 -3.72 61.12
CA ALA A 11 41.51 -3.43 60.76
C ALA A 11 40.72 -4.74 60.73
N LEU A 12 39.70 -4.86 61.58
CA LEU A 12 38.69 -5.91 61.50
C LEU A 12 37.77 -5.61 60.34
N LEU A 13 37.72 -6.48 59.30
CA LEU A 13 36.70 -6.48 58.28
C LEU A 13 35.44 -7.13 58.87
N ALA A 14 34.39 -6.30 59.02
CA ALA A 14 33.02 -6.77 59.31
C ALA A 14 32.36 -7.25 58.00
N ALA A 15 32.04 -8.54 57.98
CA ALA A 15 31.25 -9.10 56.87
C ALA A 15 29.77 -8.64 56.94
N ALA A 16 29.32 -7.87 55.97
CA ALA A 16 27.90 -7.51 55.84
C ALA A 16 27.09 -8.69 55.22
N PRO A 17 25.89 -8.99 55.70
CA PRO A 17 25.05 -10.03 55.12
C PRO A 17 24.50 -9.59 53.74
N VAL A 18 24.72 -10.43 52.73
CA VAL A 18 24.12 -10.25 51.40
C VAL A 18 22.65 -10.62 51.47
N LEU A 19 21.78 -9.62 51.40
CA LEU A 19 20.34 -9.83 51.20
C LEU A 19 20.13 -10.31 49.77
N ILE A 20 19.76 -11.57 49.58
CA ILE A 20 19.29 -12.12 48.32
C ILE A 20 17.84 -11.65 48.15
N VAL A 21 17.62 -10.57 47.39
CA VAL A 21 16.30 -10.16 46.94
C VAL A 21 15.89 -11.09 45.80
N SER A 22 14.98 -12.03 46.07
CA SER A 22 14.34 -12.85 45.04
C SER A 22 13.45 -11.94 44.16
N MET A 23 13.90 -11.66 42.94
CA MET A 23 13.05 -11.02 41.93
C MET A 23 11.90 -11.97 41.57
N PRO A 24 10.63 -11.51 41.54
CA PRO A 24 9.56 -12.31 41.01
C PRO A 24 9.81 -12.62 39.53
N ALA A 25 9.65 -13.87 39.13
CA ALA A 25 9.72 -14.29 37.75
C ALA A 25 8.73 -13.47 36.96
N ILE A 26 9.22 -12.71 35.97
CA ILE A 26 8.38 -12.03 34.97
C ILE A 26 7.66 -13.15 34.23
N GLY A 27 6.37 -13.35 34.53
CA GLY A 27 5.52 -14.29 33.81
C GLY A 27 5.61 -13.99 32.32
N ALA A 28 5.93 -15.00 31.52
CA ALA A 28 5.90 -14.93 30.08
C ALA A 28 4.47 -14.49 29.67
N GLN A 29 4.31 -13.26 29.23
CA GLN A 29 3.07 -12.80 28.62
C GLN A 29 2.83 -13.69 27.41
N ALA A 30 1.77 -14.49 27.46
CA ALA A 30 1.31 -15.27 26.31
C ALA A 30 1.27 -14.33 25.10
N GLY A 31 1.99 -14.69 24.04
CA GLY A 31 2.26 -13.85 22.90
C GLY A 31 0.96 -13.32 22.31
N ARG A 32 0.71 -12.02 22.48
CA ARG A 32 -0.34 -11.31 21.79
C ARG A 32 -0.05 -11.47 20.30
N ALA A 33 -1.01 -12.00 19.53
CA ALA A 33 -0.89 -12.06 18.08
C ALA A 33 -0.35 -10.72 17.56
N PRO A 34 0.58 -10.71 16.59
CA PRO A 34 1.12 -9.45 16.07
C PRO A 34 -0.03 -8.55 15.63
N ALA A 35 -0.01 -7.30 16.08
CA ALA A 35 -1.05 -6.33 15.75
C ALA A 35 -1.16 -6.24 14.20
N ASN A 36 -2.40 -6.18 13.67
CA ASN A 36 -2.63 -5.99 12.24
C ASN A 36 -1.94 -4.69 11.80
N SER A 37 -0.95 -4.80 10.92
CA SER A 37 -0.15 -3.68 10.40
C SER A 37 -0.48 -3.38 8.93
N THR A 38 -1.69 -3.70 8.48
CA THR A 38 -2.16 -3.52 7.10
C THR A 38 -3.37 -2.59 7.04
N LEU A 39 -3.96 -2.37 5.85
CA LEU A 39 -5.10 -1.47 5.65
C LEU A 39 -6.29 -1.80 6.58
N THR A 40 -6.52 -3.06 6.81
CA THR A 40 -7.59 -3.58 7.68
C THR A 40 -7.35 -3.37 9.18
N ALA A 41 -6.25 -2.72 9.58
CA ALA A 41 -6.10 -2.19 10.93
C ALA A 41 -7.12 -1.06 11.22
N VAL A 42 -7.66 -0.42 10.17
CA VAL A 42 -8.73 0.59 10.30
C VAL A 42 -10.07 -0.13 10.44
N PRO A 43 -10.79 0.03 11.56
CA PRO A 43 -12.09 -0.60 11.76
C PRO A 43 -13.08 -0.22 10.65
N GLY A 44 -13.96 -1.15 10.28
CA GLY A 44 -14.94 -0.95 9.21
C GLY A 44 -14.40 -1.16 7.78
N ILE A 45 -13.09 -1.37 7.62
CA ILE A 45 -12.46 -1.66 6.32
C ILE A 45 -12.20 -3.17 6.20
N LYS A 46 -12.63 -3.74 5.06
CA LYS A 46 -12.33 -5.12 4.67
C LYS A 46 -11.62 -5.14 3.33
N VAL A 47 -10.74 -6.11 3.11
CA VAL A 47 -10.02 -6.29 1.83
C VAL A 47 -10.21 -7.70 1.32
N GLY A 48 -10.50 -7.82 0.03
CA GLY A 48 -10.58 -9.09 -0.66
C GLY A 48 -9.87 -9.06 -2.00
N HIS A 49 -9.35 -10.21 -2.41
CA HIS A 49 -8.66 -10.40 -3.67
C HIS A 49 -9.30 -11.52 -4.47
N HIS A 50 -9.33 -11.36 -5.79
CA HIS A 50 -9.56 -12.46 -6.71
C HIS A 50 -8.50 -12.43 -7.80
N THR A 51 -7.72 -13.51 -7.90
CA THR A 51 -6.68 -13.68 -8.92
C THR A 51 -7.18 -14.69 -9.94
N LEU A 52 -7.12 -14.35 -11.23
CA LEU A 52 -7.50 -15.26 -12.30
C LEU A 52 -6.47 -16.40 -12.41
N THR A 53 -6.94 -17.57 -12.75
CA THR A 53 -6.10 -18.79 -12.89
C THR A 53 -5.42 -18.90 -14.26
N GLU A 54 -6.06 -18.34 -15.27
CA GLU A 54 -5.65 -18.45 -16.68
C GLU A 54 -4.51 -17.51 -17.04
N ARG A 55 -4.35 -16.43 -16.29
CA ARG A 55 -3.34 -15.41 -16.48
C ARG A 55 -3.03 -14.71 -15.14
N PRO A 56 -1.76 -14.28 -14.89
CA PRO A 56 -1.45 -13.49 -13.71
C PRO A 56 -2.06 -12.07 -13.82
N THR A 57 -3.33 -11.94 -13.47
CA THR A 57 -4.11 -10.70 -13.35
C THR A 57 -5.24 -10.93 -12.34
N GLY A 58 -5.94 -9.89 -11.95
CA GLY A 58 -7.05 -10.01 -11.01
C GLY A 58 -7.52 -8.66 -10.49
N CYS A 59 -8.33 -8.68 -9.44
CA CYS A 59 -8.85 -7.48 -8.79
C CYS A 59 -8.73 -7.56 -7.26
N THR A 60 -8.63 -6.39 -6.65
CA THR A 60 -8.57 -6.17 -5.21
C THR A 60 -9.68 -5.21 -4.84
N VAL A 61 -10.50 -5.58 -3.88
CA VAL A 61 -11.63 -4.78 -3.40
C VAL A 61 -11.38 -4.34 -1.98
N VAL A 62 -11.52 -3.05 -1.72
CA VAL A 62 -11.56 -2.48 -0.38
C VAL A 62 -13.02 -2.14 -0.10
N LEU A 63 -13.67 -2.88 0.80
CA LEU A 63 -15.05 -2.64 1.21
C LEU A 63 -15.11 -1.73 2.44
N ALA A 64 -16.08 -0.83 2.42
CA ALA A 64 -16.50 0.03 3.51
C ALA A 64 -18.04 0.04 3.55
N GLU A 65 -18.63 -1.10 3.94
CA GLU A 65 -20.07 -1.42 3.76
C GLU A 65 -21.00 -0.42 4.47
N ALA A 66 -20.54 0.18 5.58
CA ALA A 66 -21.31 1.22 6.28
C ALA A 66 -21.36 2.57 5.53
N GLY A 67 -20.59 2.70 4.44
CA GLY A 67 -20.37 3.98 3.77
C GLY A 67 -19.40 4.88 4.54
N VAL A 68 -18.40 5.39 3.84
CA VAL A 68 -17.33 6.22 4.44
C VAL A 68 -17.06 7.45 3.60
N THR A 69 -16.64 8.55 4.22
CA THR A 69 -16.17 9.72 3.48
C THR A 69 -14.99 9.34 2.60
N ALA A 70 -15.05 9.69 1.31
CA ALA A 70 -14.00 9.36 0.36
C ALA A 70 -13.50 10.60 -0.39
N GLY A 71 -12.20 10.58 -0.72
CA GLY A 71 -11.53 11.54 -1.59
C GLY A 71 -10.63 10.81 -2.59
N VAL A 72 -10.21 11.52 -3.62
CA VAL A 72 -9.30 10.98 -4.65
C VAL A 72 -8.38 12.07 -5.16
N ASP A 73 -7.15 11.69 -5.52
CA ASP A 73 -6.24 12.51 -6.34
C ASP A 73 -5.66 11.67 -7.47
N VAL A 74 -5.84 12.15 -8.70
CA VAL A 74 -5.35 11.51 -9.93
C VAL A 74 -4.19 12.35 -10.44
N ARG A 75 -2.94 11.86 -10.31
CA ARG A 75 -1.73 12.57 -10.73
C ARG A 75 -1.10 12.05 -12.00
N GLY A 76 -1.37 10.82 -12.34
CA GLY A 76 -0.88 10.25 -13.58
C GLY A 76 -1.56 10.88 -14.80
N SER A 77 -0.81 11.01 -15.91
CA SER A 77 -1.33 11.59 -17.17
C SER A 77 -2.08 10.56 -18.03
N ALA A 78 -2.06 9.27 -17.66
CA ALA A 78 -2.70 8.18 -18.40
C ALA A 78 -3.56 7.28 -17.46
N PRO A 79 -4.47 7.85 -16.65
CA PRO A 79 -5.25 7.09 -15.69
C PRO A 79 -6.32 6.23 -16.38
N ALA A 80 -6.59 5.05 -15.83
CA ALA A 80 -7.78 4.26 -16.10
C ALA A 80 -8.62 4.28 -14.82
N THR A 81 -9.68 5.09 -14.78
CA THR A 81 -10.50 5.32 -13.59
C THR A 81 -12.00 5.27 -13.92
N ARG A 82 -12.81 4.97 -12.91
CA ARG A 82 -14.28 4.98 -12.96
C ARG A 82 -14.82 5.73 -11.75
N GLU A 83 -15.81 6.59 -11.96
CA GLU A 83 -16.61 7.30 -10.94
C GLU A 83 -15.79 8.19 -9.98
N THR A 84 -14.61 8.63 -10.41
CA THR A 84 -13.75 9.52 -9.59
C THR A 84 -14.32 10.92 -9.45
N ASP A 85 -15.05 11.43 -10.44
CA ASP A 85 -15.65 12.77 -10.39
C ASP A 85 -16.67 12.90 -9.24
N LEU A 86 -17.37 11.81 -8.91
CA LEU A 86 -18.34 11.80 -7.80
C LEU A 86 -17.67 12.09 -6.45
N LEU A 87 -16.39 11.79 -6.30
CA LEU A 87 -15.62 12.07 -5.08
C LEU A 87 -15.17 13.53 -4.97
N SER A 88 -15.37 14.35 -6.01
CA SER A 88 -15.08 15.80 -5.94
C SER A 88 -15.85 16.43 -4.77
N PRO A 89 -15.22 17.33 -3.98
CA PRO A 89 -15.85 17.97 -2.83
C PRO A 89 -17.16 18.73 -3.13
N VAL A 90 -17.33 19.19 -4.37
CA VAL A 90 -18.51 19.94 -4.80
C VAL A 90 -19.68 19.06 -5.22
N ASN A 91 -19.49 17.74 -5.33
CA ASN A 91 -20.54 16.83 -5.78
C ASN A 91 -21.38 16.28 -4.62
N LEU A 92 -22.63 15.93 -4.93
CA LEU A 92 -23.70 15.65 -3.97
C LEU A 92 -23.39 14.48 -3.02
N VAL A 93 -22.94 13.36 -3.56
CA VAL A 93 -22.77 12.13 -2.78
C VAL A 93 -21.54 12.23 -1.88
N GLN A 94 -21.74 12.01 -0.57
CA GLN A 94 -20.72 12.24 0.44
C GLN A 94 -19.94 10.98 0.83
N ILE A 95 -20.43 9.80 0.45
CA ILE A 95 -19.88 8.51 0.89
C ILE A 95 -19.58 7.59 -0.28
N ALA A 96 -18.60 6.69 -0.09
CA ALA A 96 -18.34 5.54 -0.95
C ALA A 96 -18.48 4.25 -0.14
N HIS A 97 -18.84 3.14 -0.79
CA HIS A 97 -19.06 1.83 -0.16
C HIS A 97 -17.94 0.83 -0.47
N ALA A 98 -17.18 1.08 -1.53
CA ALA A 98 -15.99 0.30 -1.88
C ALA A 98 -15.06 1.09 -2.80
N ILE A 99 -13.78 0.66 -2.85
CA ILE A 99 -12.84 1.00 -3.92
C ILE A 99 -12.40 -0.28 -4.60
N VAL A 100 -12.34 -0.27 -5.94
CA VAL A 100 -11.84 -1.41 -6.73
C VAL A 100 -10.53 -1.04 -7.40
N LEU A 101 -9.51 -1.85 -7.16
CA LEU A 101 -8.24 -1.83 -7.88
C LEU A 101 -8.21 -3.06 -8.78
N SER A 102 -7.87 -2.91 -10.07
CA SER A 102 -7.94 -4.02 -11.03
C SER A 102 -6.71 -4.06 -11.94
N GLY A 103 -6.38 -5.25 -12.45
CA GLY A 103 -5.57 -5.39 -13.66
C GLY A 103 -6.41 -5.14 -14.91
N GLY A 104 -5.87 -5.44 -16.10
CA GLY A 104 -6.61 -5.40 -17.37
C GLY A 104 -6.76 -4.02 -18.01
N SER A 105 -6.05 -2.98 -17.51
CA SER A 105 -6.19 -1.62 -18.00
C SER A 105 -7.65 -1.14 -17.91
N ALA A 106 -8.12 -0.23 -18.76
CA ALA A 106 -9.48 0.28 -18.76
C ALA A 106 -10.56 -0.82 -18.82
N PHE A 107 -10.27 -1.97 -19.43
CA PHE A 107 -11.22 -3.10 -19.44
C PHE A 107 -11.51 -3.65 -18.04
N GLY A 108 -10.50 -3.63 -17.15
CA GLY A 108 -10.64 -4.14 -15.77
C GLY A 108 -11.54 -3.27 -14.88
N LEU A 109 -11.90 -2.05 -15.31
CA LEU A 109 -12.86 -1.19 -14.60
C LEU A 109 -14.24 -1.83 -14.48
N ASP A 110 -14.58 -2.80 -15.34
CA ASP A 110 -15.81 -3.57 -15.24
C ASP A 110 -15.91 -4.39 -13.95
N SER A 111 -14.79 -4.69 -13.29
CA SER A 111 -14.80 -5.35 -11.97
C SER A 111 -15.66 -4.60 -10.95
N ALA A 112 -15.77 -3.27 -11.04
CA ALA A 112 -16.62 -2.48 -10.17
C ALA A 112 -18.12 -2.82 -10.31
N SER A 113 -18.57 -3.22 -11.50
CA SER A 113 -19.97 -3.65 -11.71
C SER A 113 -20.33 -4.89 -10.88
N GLY A 114 -19.37 -5.82 -10.71
CA GLY A 114 -19.56 -6.99 -9.87
C GLY A 114 -19.62 -6.65 -8.38
N VAL A 115 -18.82 -5.67 -7.94
CA VAL A 115 -18.87 -5.18 -6.56
C VAL A 115 -20.17 -4.44 -6.27
N MET A 116 -20.69 -3.66 -7.24
CA MET A 116 -22.00 -3.02 -7.12
C MET A 116 -23.08 -4.08 -6.94
N ARG A 117 -23.10 -5.15 -7.76
CA ARG A 117 -24.03 -6.28 -7.61
C ARG A 117 -23.94 -6.92 -6.21
N TYR A 118 -22.73 -7.17 -5.71
CA TYR A 118 -22.50 -7.75 -4.38
C TYR A 118 -23.09 -6.89 -3.25
N LEU A 119 -22.95 -5.57 -3.34
CA LEU A 119 -23.46 -4.63 -2.35
C LEU A 119 -24.98 -4.44 -2.47
N GLU A 120 -25.52 -4.34 -3.69
CA GLU A 120 -26.96 -4.21 -3.96
C GLU A 120 -27.76 -5.39 -3.40
N GLU A 121 -27.28 -6.64 -3.61
CA GLU A 121 -27.86 -7.86 -3.03
C GLU A 121 -27.98 -7.80 -1.49
N ARG A 122 -27.18 -6.93 -0.85
CA ARG A 122 -27.15 -6.70 0.60
C ARG A 122 -27.85 -5.41 1.03
N ARG A 123 -28.48 -4.72 0.08
CA ARG A 123 -29.12 -3.41 0.28
C ARG A 123 -28.15 -2.37 0.82
N ILE A 124 -26.92 -2.39 0.36
CA ILE A 124 -25.87 -1.42 0.71
C ILE A 124 -25.71 -0.47 -0.46
N GLY A 125 -25.89 0.83 -0.22
CA GLY A 125 -25.77 1.85 -1.24
C GLY A 125 -26.33 3.19 -0.80
N PHE A 126 -26.21 4.19 -1.67
CA PHE A 126 -26.88 5.47 -1.53
C PHE A 126 -28.38 5.25 -1.74
N GLU A 127 -29.19 5.62 -0.76
CA GLU A 127 -30.64 5.42 -0.76
C GLU A 127 -31.32 6.47 -1.66
N PHE A 128 -32.11 5.98 -2.63
CA PHE A 128 -32.97 6.81 -3.45
C PHE A 128 -34.31 6.10 -3.68
N GLY A 129 -35.33 6.46 -2.91
CA GLY A 129 -36.60 5.74 -2.90
C GLY A 129 -36.40 4.27 -2.49
N PRO A 130 -36.87 3.31 -3.28
CA PRO A 130 -36.67 1.87 -2.99
C PRO A 130 -35.28 1.36 -3.38
N ALA A 131 -34.47 2.14 -4.08
CA ALA A 131 -33.18 1.72 -4.62
C ALA A 131 -32.05 2.02 -3.64
N HIS A 132 -31.10 1.09 -3.58
CA HIS A 132 -29.81 1.26 -2.91
C HIS A 132 -28.74 1.25 -4.01
N VAL A 133 -28.13 2.40 -4.29
CA VAL A 133 -27.14 2.56 -5.36
C VAL A 133 -25.73 2.50 -4.75
N PRO A 134 -24.99 1.39 -4.90
CA PRO A 134 -23.63 1.30 -4.37
C PRO A 134 -22.70 2.30 -5.07
N ILE A 135 -21.92 3.04 -4.30
CA ILE A 135 -20.92 3.96 -4.83
C ILE A 135 -19.56 3.26 -4.78
N VAL A 136 -19.02 2.93 -5.95
CA VAL A 136 -17.88 2.03 -6.13
C VAL A 136 -16.87 2.61 -7.14
N PRO A 137 -16.11 3.65 -6.75
CA PRO A 137 -15.02 4.14 -7.59
C PRO A 137 -13.96 3.06 -7.84
N ALA A 138 -13.32 3.14 -9.01
CA ALA A 138 -12.32 2.16 -9.42
C ALA A 138 -11.15 2.77 -10.15
N ALA A 139 -10.01 2.06 -10.11
CA ALA A 139 -8.85 2.34 -10.94
C ALA A 139 -8.17 1.03 -11.37
N ALA A 140 -7.52 1.05 -12.55
CA ALA A 140 -6.89 -0.14 -13.12
C ALA A 140 -5.43 0.11 -13.50
N ILE A 141 -4.56 -0.90 -13.23
CA ILE A 141 -3.20 -0.94 -13.75
C ILE A 141 -3.19 -1.52 -15.17
N PHE A 142 -2.18 -1.16 -15.96
CA PHE A 142 -1.91 -1.78 -17.24
C PHE A 142 -1.01 -3.01 -17.04
N ASP A 143 -1.55 -4.20 -17.12
CA ASP A 143 -0.83 -5.47 -17.04
C ASP A 143 -1.01 -6.36 -18.29
N LEU A 144 -1.55 -5.82 -19.40
CA LEU A 144 -1.89 -6.58 -20.61
C LEU A 144 -0.68 -7.21 -21.30
N SER A 145 0.53 -6.76 -21.00
CA SER A 145 1.79 -7.32 -21.50
C SER A 145 2.32 -8.53 -20.72
N VAL A 146 1.63 -8.95 -19.65
CA VAL A 146 1.99 -10.09 -18.82
C VAL A 146 1.04 -11.25 -19.11
N GLY A 147 1.48 -12.27 -19.83
CA GLY A 147 0.63 -13.36 -20.34
C GLY A 147 -0.30 -12.93 -21.47
N ASP A 148 -1.45 -13.61 -21.62
CA ASP A 148 -2.44 -13.27 -22.68
C ASP A 148 -3.33 -12.08 -22.27
N GLY A 149 -3.06 -10.91 -22.81
CA GLY A 149 -3.81 -9.67 -22.55
C GLY A 149 -5.30 -9.69 -22.95
N ARG A 150 -5.79 -10.73 -23.61
CA ARG A 150 -7.22 -10.92 -23.92
C ARG A 150 -7.99 -11.44 -22.70
N ILE A 151 -7.32 -12.08 -21.75
CA ILE A 151 -7.88 -12.54 -20.48
C ILE A 151 -7.81 -11.37 -19.50
N ARG A 152 -8.94 -10.86 -19.03
CA ARG A 152 -9.03 -9.63 -18.24
C ARG A 152 -10.02 -9.78 -17.11
N PRO A 153 -9.79 -9.11 -15.97
CA PRO A 153 -10.78 -9.04 -14.89
C PRO A 153 -12.06 -8.36 -15.38
N GLY A 154 -13.20 -8.95 -15.09
CA GLY A 154 -14.54 -8.40 -15.38
C GLY A 154 -15.41 -8.38 -14.13
N ALA A 155 -16.72 -8.23 -14.28
CA ALA A 155 -17.67 -8.14 -13.18
C ALA A 155 -17.56 -9.31 -12.19
N ASP A 156 -17.37 -10.54 -12.67
CA ASP A 156 -17.23 -11.70 -11.78
C ASP A 156 -15.97 -11.64 -10.90
N CYS A 157 -14.85 -11.08 -11.43
CA CYS A 157 -13.66 -10.85 -10.62
C CYS A 157 -13.98 -9.96 -9.42
N GLY A 158 -14.66 -8.82 -9.65
CA GLY A 158 -15.05 -7.91 -8.58
C GLY A 158 -16.01 -8.53 -7.57
N TYR A 159 -17.00 -9.29 -8.04
CA TYR A 159 -17.95 -9.99 -7.18
C TYR A 159 -17.24 -11.01 -6.26
N GLN A 160 -16.36 -11.84 -6.80
CA GLN A 160 -15.61 -12.83 -6.02
C GLN A 160 -14.64 -12.17 -5.04
N ALA A 161 -13.97 -11.09 -5.43
CA ALA A 161 -13.10 -10.35 -4.54
C ALA A 161 -13.89 -9.69 -3.39
N ALA A 162 -15.06 -9.09 -3.66
CA ALA A 162 -15.93 -8.54 -2.63
C ALA A 162 -16.42 -9.63 -1.66
N ARG A 163 -16.80 -10.79 -2.18
CA ARG A 163 -17.23 -11.95 -1.38
C ARG A 163 -16.12 -12.51 -0.49
N ALA A 164 -14.86 -12.43 -0.94
CA ALA A 164 -13.69 -12.89 -0.21
C ALA A 164 -13.15 -11.85 0.80
N ALA A 165 -13.74 -10.65 0.86
CA ALA A 165 -13.23 -9.58 1.70
C ALA A 165 -13.40 -9.86 3.20
N THR A 166 -12.32 -9.66 3.95
CA THR A 166 -12.27 -9.83 5.41
C THR A 166 -11.54 -8.66 6.07
N ASP A 167 -11.67 -8.54 7.37
CA ASP A 167 -10.94 -7.60 8.23
C ASP A 167 -9.59 -8.17 8.75
N SER A 168 -9.24 -9.40 8.36
CA SER A 168 -7.93 -9.99 8.64
C SER A 168 -6.81 -9.21 7.96
N SER A 169 -5.57 -9.43 8.38
CA SER A 169 -4.40 -8.83 7.73
C SER A 169 -4.41 -9.08 6.21
N VAL A 170 -4.16 -8.03 5.44
CA VAL A 170 -4.19 -8.08 3.97
C VAL A 170 -3.13 -9.05 3.44
N THR A 171 -3.53 -9.93 2.53
CA THR A 171 -2.59 -10.75 1.76
C THR A 171 -1.84 -9.86 0.76
N GLU A 172 -0.50 -9.93 0.78
CA GLU A 172 0.37 -9.08 -0.03
C GLU A 172 1.06 -9.86 -1.16
N GLY A 173 1.72 -9.13 -2.06
CA GLY A 173 2.52 -9.70 -3.14
C GLY A 173 1.73 -9.91 -4.43
N SER A 174 1.91 -11.06 -5.09
CA SER A 174 1.38 -11.33 -6.44
C SER A 174 -0.07 -11.84 -6.39
N VAL A 175 -0.98 -11.08 -5.77
CA VAL A 175 -2.40 -11.42 -5.58
C VAL A 175 -3.31 -10.33 -6.12
N GLY A 176 -4.54 -10.69 -6.50
CA GLY A 176 -5.55 -9.76 -6.96
C GLY A 176 -5.03 -8.83 -8.08
N ALA A 177 -5.24 -7.53 -7.95
CA ALA A 177 -4.74 -6.53 -8.90
C ALA A 177 -3.21 -6.52 -9.02
N GLY A 178 -2.48 -6.99 -8.01
CA GLY A 178 -1.01 -7.10 -8.03
C GLY A 178 -0.47 -8.31 -8.78
N ALA A 179 -1.33 -9.26 -9.17
CA ALA A 179 -0.87 -10.50 -9.81
C ALA A 179 -0.14 -10.26 -11.14
N GLY A 180 -0.61 -9.28 -11.96
CA GLY A 180 0.03 -8.89 -13.22
C GLY A 180 0.98 -7.69 -13.11
N ALA A 181 1.13 -7.10 -11.93
CA ALA A 181 1.92 -5.88 -11.75
C ALA A 181 3.42 -6.12 -11.97
N THR A 182 4.10 -5.17 -12.61
CA THR A 182 5.55 -5.17 -12.88
C THR A 182 6.16 -3.80 -12.56
N LEU A 183 7.46 -3.74 -12.33
CA LEU A 183 8.18 -2.51 -11.99
C LEU A 183 9.57 -2.47 -12.65
N GLY A 184 10.24 -1.31 -12.63
CA GLY A 184 11.55 -1.17 -13.25
C GLY A 184 11.51 -1.19 -14.77
N LYS A 185 10.43 -0.68 -15.39
CA LYS A 185 10.21 -0.69 -16.85
C LYS A 185 11.03 0.36 -17.59
N ALA A 186 11.63 1.33 -16.88
CA ALA A 186 12.51 2.33 -17.47
C ALA A 186 13.68 1.71 -18.29
N GLY A 187 14.09 0.49 -17.98
CA GLY A 187 15.08 -0.27 -18.74
C GLY A 187 14.50 -1.17 -19.83
N GLY A 188 13.21 -1.10 -20.12
CA GLY A 188 12.46 -2.00 -21.02
C GLY A 188 11.90 -3.22 -20.29
N MET A 189 10.87 -3.84 -20.89
CA MET A 189 10.14 -4.96 -20.27
C MET A 189 11.04 -6.17 -19.96
N GLY A 190 12.03 -6.48 -20.80
CA GLY A 190 12.95 -7.60 -20.58
C GLY A 190 13.86 -7.47 -19.35
N ARG A 191 13.96 -6.24 -18.78
CA ARG A 191 14.73 -5.96 -17.55
C ARG A 191 13.85 -5.66 -16.36
N SER A 192 12.53 -5.68 -16.53
CA SER A 192 11.57 -5.41 -15.48
C SER A 192 11.49 -6.55 -14.47
N MET A 193 10.97 -6.25 -13.31
CA MET A 193 10.72 -7.18 -12.21
C MET A 193 9.25 -7.26 -11.86
N LYS A 194 8.89 -8.24 -11.06
CA LYS A 194 7.55 -8.40 -10.53
C LYS A 194 7.25 -7.31 -9.49
N GLY A 195 6.12 -6.65 -9.66
CA GLY A 195 5.47 -5.81 -8.66
C GLY A 195 4.43 -6.59 -7.85
N GLY A 196 3.52 -5.90 -7.17
CA GLY A 196 2.50 -6.59 -6.36
C GLY A 196 1.65 -5.65 -5.53
N VAL A 197 0.87 -6.25 -4.63
CA VAL A 197 0.15 -5.58 -3.55
C VAL A 197 1.06 -5.45 -2.33
N GLY A 198 1.02 -4.28 -1.69
CA GLY A 198 1.63 -4.07 -0.37
C GLY A 198 0.72 -3.25 0.53
N SER A 199 0.87 -3.40 1.84
CA SER A 199 0.04 -2.67 2.80
C SER A 199 0.82 -2.36 4.07
N ALA A 200 0.54 -1.21 4.68
CA ALA A 200 1.17 -0.80 5.93
C ALA A 200 0.21 0.06 6.76
N SER A 201 0.40 0.12 8.07
CA SER A 201 -0.36 1.00 8.95
C SER A 201 0.48 1.56 10.09
N ILE A 202 0.05 2.72 10.59
CA ILE A 202 0.55 3.35 11.83
C ILE A 202 -0.63 3.58 12.75
N THR A 203 -0.49 3.16 14.02
CA THR A 203 -1.44 3.47 15.08
C THR A 203 -0.73 4.35 16.12
N LEU A 204 -1.22 5.55 16.33
CA LEU A 204 -0.69 6.46 17.33
C LEU A 204 -1.24 6.14 18.73
N PRO A 205 -0.55 6.53 19.80
CA PRO A 205 -1.05 6.39 21.19
C PRO A 205 -2.39 7.10 21.41
N SER A 206 -2.73 8.11 20.61
CA SER A 206 -4.04 8.80 20.62
C SER A 206 -5.18 7.97 20.04
N GLY A 207 -4.91 6.76 19.54
CA GLY A 207 -5.88 5.90 18.88
C GLY A 207 -6.12 6.27 17.40
N LEU A 208 -5.44 7.28 16.84
CA LEU A 208 -5.49 7.57 15.42
C LEU A 208 -4.79 6.44 14.65
N ILE A 209 -5.50 5.90 13.65
CA ILE A 209 -4.99 4.87 12.74
C ILE A 209 -4.96 5.47 11.34
N VAL A 210 -3.81 5.35 10.67
CA VAL A 210 -3.65 5.66 9.24
C VAL A 210 -2.99 4.47 8.57
N ALA A 211 -3.57 3.98 7.51
CA ALA A 211 -3.11 2.78 6.81
C ALA A 211 -3.16 2.97 5.29
N ALA A 212 -2.34 2.24 4.57
CA ALA A 212 -2.32 2.24 3.11
C ALA A 212 -2.30 0.82 2.54
N LEU A 213 -2.90 0.68 1.35
CA LEU A 213 -2.75 -0.46 0.45
C LEU A 213 -2.32 0.10 -0.91
N VAL A 214 -1.38 -0.56 -1.55
CA VAL A 214 -0.87 -0.12 -2.85
C VAL A 214 -0.74 -1.28 -3.82
N VAL A 215 -1.00 -1.03 -5.10
CA VAL A 215 -0.65 -1.92 -6.22
C VAL A 215 0.47 -1.26 -7.01
N VAL A 216 1.67 -1.84 -6.97
CA VAL A 216 2.87 -1.24 -7.59
C VAL A 216 3.11 -1.84 -8.97
N ASN A 217 2.79 -1.05 -10.01
CA ASN A 217 3.05 -1.37 -11.42
C ASN A 217 3.84 -0.23 -12.09
N ALA A 218 4.93 0.22 -11.45
CA ALA A 218 5.64 1.45 -11.73
C ALA A 218 6.59 1.38 -12.94
N ALA A 219 6.83 2.55 -13.58
CA ALA A 219 7.92 2.72 -14.53
C ALA A 219 9.29 2.60 -13.84
N GLY A 220 9.41 3.20 -12.69
CA GLY A 220 10.64 3.34 -11.92
C GLY A 220 10.96 2.15 -11.02
N ASP A 221 12.06 2.34 -10.29
CA ASP A 221 12.53 1.44 -9.24
C ASP A 221 11.81 1.73 -7.92
N VAL A 222 11.65 0.69 -7.10
CA VAL A 222 11.26 0.82 -5.70
C VAL A 222 12.51 1.13 -4.88
N ILE A 223 12.46 2.24 -4.15
CA ILE A 223 13.53 2.74 -3.29
C ILE A 223 13.14 2.56 -1.82
N ASP A 224 14.05 2.08 -1.00
CA ASP A 224 13.85 2.08 0.44
C ASP A 224 14.12 3.50 0.99
N PRO A 225 13.11 4.21 1.52
CA PRO A 225 13.27 5.58 1.99
C PRO A 225 14.19 5.69 3.21
N ALA A 226 14.42 4.59 3.94
CA ALA A 226 15.28 4.59 5.12
C ALA A 226 16.77 4.72 4.79
N ASN A 227 17.20 4.25 3.60
CA ASN A 227 18.61 4.22 3.21
C ASN A 227 18.87 4.63 1.75
N GLY A 228 17.83 4.91 0.97
CA GLY A 228 17.93 5.36 -0.42
C GLY A 228 18.36 4.27 -1.42
N GLN A 229 18.41 2.99 -1.02
CA GLN A 229 18.82 1.90 -1.89
C GLN A 229 17.66 1.36 -2.72
N VAL A 230 17.99 0.83 -3.91
CA VAL A 230 17.01 0.13 -4.76
C VAL A 230 16.64 -1.19 -4.10
N VAL A 231 15.36 -1.39 -3.84
CA VAL A 231 14.79 -2.66 -3.33
C VAL A 231 14.50 -3.60 -4.48
N ALA A 232 13.87 -3.11 -5.54
CA ALA A 232 13.58 -3.84 -6.76
C ALA A 232 13.40 -2.81 -7.90
N GLY A 233 13.79 -3.16 -9.12
CA GLY A 233 13.76 -2.21 -10.22
C GLY A 233 14.35 -2.72 -11.51
N VAL A 234 14.96 -1.84 -12.29
CA VAL A 234 15.63 -2.20 -13.54
C VAL A 234 16.80 -3.13 -13.24
N ARG A 235 16.71 -4.38 -13.72
CA ARG A 235 17.82 -5.32 -13.58
C ARG A 235 19.02 -4.87 -14.42
N ALA A 236 20.23 -5.00 -13.88
CA ALA A 236 21.48 -4.82 -14.62
C ALA A 236 21.68 -5.94 -15.65
N ALA A 237 22.71 -5.82 -16.49
CA ALA A 237 23.01 -6.82 -17.52
C ALA A 237 23.39 -8.20 -16.96
N ASP A 238 23.90 -8.25 -15.72
CA ASP A 238 24.20 -9.48 -14.99
C ASP A 238 22.96 -10.26 -14.53
N GLY A 239 21.76 -9.65 -14.64
CA GLY A 239 20.49 -10.19 -14.21
C GLY A 239 20.30 -10.32 -12.69
N LYS A 240 21.30 -9.95 -11.88
CA LYS A 240 21.33 -10.12 -10.40
C LYS A 240 21.34 -8.80 -9.64
N SER A 241 21.99 -7.77 -10.18
CA SER A 241 22.06 -6.44 -9.58
C SER A 241 21.06 -5.46 -10.23
N PHE A 242 20.99 -4.23 -9.69
CA PHE A 242 20.12 -3.18 -10.19
C PHE A 242 20.92 -2.11 -10.95
N ALA A 243 20.37 -1.65 -12.07
CA ALA A 243 20.97 -0.57 -12.85
C ALA A 243 20.74 0.83 -12.22
N ASP A 244 19.76 0.95 -11.34
CA ASP A 244 19.29 2.20 -10.73
C ASP A 244 18.75 3.21 -11.78
N ALA A 245 17.43 3.25 -11.93
CA ALA A 245 16.75 4.13 -12.89
C ALA A 245 17.14 5.61 -12.71
N ARG A 246 17.47 6.06 -11.50
CA ARG A 246 17.94 7.42 -11.22
C ARG A 246 19.28 7.72 -11.87
N LYS A 247 20.20 6.75 -11.89
CA LYS A 247 21.50 6.87 -12.57
C LYS A 247 21.33 6.84 -14.08
N MET A 248 20.46 5.94 -14.57
CA MET A 248 20.15 5.85 -16.00
C MET A 248 19.59 7.17 -16.55
N LEU A 249 18.66 7.79 -15.85
CA LEU A 249 18.08 9.09 -16.21
C LEU A 249 19.14 10.21 -16.29
N ARG A 250 20.06 10.27 -15.32
CA ARG A 250 21.10 11.29 -15.27
C ARG A 250 22.19 11.10 -16.32
N ALA A 251 22.41 9.88 -16.77
CA ALA A 251 23.42 9.57 -17.77
C ALA A 251 23.08 10.07 -19.18
N GLY A 252 21.81 10.43 -19.46
CA GLY A 252 21.38 11.04 -20.72
C GLY A 252 21.65 10.25 -21.99
N GLY A 253 22.00 8.95 -21.89
CA GLY A 253 22.31 8.09 -23.03
C GLY A 253 21.07 7.62 -23.82
N PRO A 254 21.21 6.84 -24.92
CA PRO A 254 20.09 6.28 -25.69
C PRO A 254 19.15 5.40 -24.86
N GLY A 255 19.54 5.03 -23.63
CA GLY A 255 18.67 4.44 -22.61
C GLY A 255 18.27 5.41 -21.50
N GLY A 256 18.68 6.69 -21.57
CA GLY A 256 18.32 7.75 -20.61
C GLY A 256 16.99 8.43 -20.91
N VAL A 257 16.45 8.23 -22.10
CA VAL A 257 15.01 8.35 -22.30
C VAL A 257 14.46 7.15 -21.56
N ILE A 258 13.65 7.37 -20.53
CA ILE A 258 12.66 6.35 -20.12
C ILE A 258 12.06 5.95 -21.46
N ALA A 259 12.46 4.77 -21.95
CA ALA A 259 12.00 4.33 -23.26
C ALA A 259 10.52 4.67 -23.26
N PRO A 260 9.93 5.19 -24.36
CA PRO A 260 8.50 5.26 -24.44
C PRO A 260 7.98 3.82 -24.37
N ALA A 261 8.26 3.19 -23.26
CA ALA A 261 7.66 1.95 -22.77
C ALA A 261 6.20 2.34 -22.70
N GLY A 262 5.52 2.05 -23.80
CA GLY A 262 4.23 2.57 -24.10
C GLY A 262 3.41 2.59 -22.83
N ARG A 263 2.97 3.75 -22.38
CA ARG A 263 1.90 4.08 -21.41
C ARG A 263 1.38 2.91 -20.55
N GLN A 264 2.29 2.13 -19.91
CA GLN A 264 1.98 0.83 -19.28
C GLN A 264 2.25 0.85 -17.76
N ASN A 265 2.32 2.04 -17.18
CA ASN A 265 2.73 2.19 -15.80
C ASN A 265 1.60 2.81 -15.00
N THR A 266 1.44 2.37 -13.78
CA THR A 266 0.40 2.87 -12.88
C THR A 266 0.69 2.37 -11.49
N THR A 267 0.70 3.24 -10.50
CA THR A 267 0.64 2.84 -9.10
C THR A 267 -0.69 3.28 -8.53
N LEU A 268 -1.43 2.34 -7.95
CA LEU A 268 -2.74 2.61 -7.36
C LEU A 268 -2.65 2.50 -5.85
N GLY A 269 -3.13 3.53 -5.14
CA GLY A 269 -3.13 3.57 -3.69
C GLY A 269 -4.52 3.74 -3.09
N VAL A 270 -4.72 3.15 -1.92
CA VAL A 270 -5.85 3.44 -1.03
C VAL A 270 -5.28 3.76 0.34
N VAL A 271 -5.61 4.94 0.86
CA VAL A 271 -5.40 5.31 2.25
C VAL A 271 -6.70 5.06 3.01
N ALA A 272 -6.62 4.49 4.20
CA ALA A 272 -7.74 4.41 5.13
C ALA A 272 -7.36 5.03 6.47
N THR A 273 -8.33 5.64 7.15
CA THR A 273 -8.15 6.19 8.49
C THR A 273 -9.45 6.10 9.29
N ASN A 274 -9.35 5.95 10.62
CA ASN A 274 -10.48 6.06 11.52
C ASN A 274 -10.81 7.52 11.88
N ALA A 275 -10.04 8.47 11.39
CA ALA A 275 -10.31 9.90 11.54
C ALA A 275 -11.64 10.31 10.90
N ARG A 276 -12.29 11.32 11.45
CA ARG A 276 -13.41 12.00 10.79
C ARG A 276 -12.85 13.09 9.87
N LEU A 277 -13.11 12.97 8.58
CA LEU A 277 -12.70 13.93 7.56
C LEU A 277 -13.91 14.36 6.72
N THR A 278 -13.88 15.58 6.22
CA THR A 278 -14.72 16.02 5.11
C THR A 278 -14.17 15.49 3.77
N LYS A 279 -14.97 15.55 2.71
CA LYS A 279 -14.48 15.21 1.33
C LYS A 279 -13.27 16.05 0.92
N THR A 280 -13.27 17.34 1.26
CA THR A 280 -12.15 18.26 0.99
C THR A 280 -10.88 17.79 1.68
N GLU A 281 -10.98 17.44 2.97
CA GLU A 281 -9.85 16.94 3.75
C GLU A 281 -9.38 15.55 3.25
N ALA A 282 -10.31 14.65 2.93
CA ALA A 282 -9.98 13.34 2.36
C ALA A 282 -9.26 13.49 1.00
N THR A 283 -9.71 14.42 0.13
CA THR A 283 -9.01 14.75 -1.12
C THR A 283 -7.61 15.31 -0.83
N ARG A 284 -7.47 16.20 0.18
CA ARG A 284 -6.16 16.73 0.56
C ARG A 284 -5.23 15.65 1.09
N VAL A 285 -5.73 14.69 1.87
CA VAL A 285 -4.96 13.53 2.33
C VAL A 285 -4.50 12.69 1.13
N SER A 286 -5.35 12.46 0.12
CA SER A 286 -4.96 11.77 -1.12
C SER A 286 -3.80 12.48 -1.82
N GLN A 287 -3.85 13.81 -1.91
CA GLN A 287 -2.78 14.63 -2.49
C GLN A 287 -1.46 14.50 -1.73
N MET A 288 -1.50 14.55 -0.40
CA MET A 288 -0.31 14.42 0.44
C MET A 288 0.27 12.99 0.41
N ALA A 289 -0.57 11.97 0.29
CA ALA A 289 -0.13 10.58 0.21
C ALA A 289 0.73 10.28 -1.04
N HIS A 290 0.60 11.07 -2.12
CA HIS A 290 1.49 11.00 -3.29
C HIS A 290 2.96 11.30 -2.96
N ASP A 291 3.25 12.01 -1.88
CA ASP A 291 4.63 12.18 -1.41
C ASP A 291 5.26 10.83 -1.02
N GLY A 292 4.45 9.85 -0.62
CA GLY A 292 4.90 8.48 -0.39
C GLY A 292 5.38 7.80 -1.69
N TYR A 293 4.73 8.08 -2.83
CA TYR A 293 5.22 7.61 -4.13
C TYR A 293 6.57 8.24 -4.44
N ALA A 294 6.71 9.55 -4.29
CA ALA A 294 7.97 10.25 -4.54
C ALA A 294 9.11 9.79 -3.63
N ARG A 295 8.82 9.31 -2.41
CA ARG A 295 9.82 8.78 -1.48
C ARG A 295 10.27 7.36 -1.83
N ALA A 296 9.39 6.54 -2.43
CA ALA A 296 9.62 5.11 -2.62
C ALA A 296 9.62 4.64 -4.08
N LEU A 297 9.32 5.51 -5.05
CA LEU A 297 9.37 5.23 -6.49
C LEU A 297 10.25 6.25 -7.21
N ALA A 298 11.13 5.80 -8.06
CA ALA A 298 12.01 6.67 -8.84
C ALA A 298 12.20 6.19 -10.28
N PRO A 299 11.58 6.90 -11.27
CA PRO A 299 10.66 8.03 -11.13
C PRO A 299 9.23 7.62 -10.77
N ALA A 300 8.42 8.58 -10.32
CA ALA A 300 6.98 8.51 -10.18
C ALA A 300 6.31 9.62 -11.01
N HIS A 301 5.01 9.51 -11.28
CA HIS A 301 4.19 10.53 -11.96
C HIS A 301 4.74 10.96 -13.31
N THR A 302 5.30 10.00 -14.07
CA THR A 302 5.75 10.29 -15.43
C THR A 302 4.55 10.50 -16.37
N PRO A 303 4.73 11.12 -17.55
CA PRO A 303 3.64 11.27 -18.53
C PRO A 303 3.00 9.95 -18.98
N GLY A 304 3.66 8.81 -18.73
CA GLY A 304 3.15 7.47 -19.05
C GLY A 304 2.48 6.75 -17.87
N ASP A 305 2.45 7.37 -16.68
CA ASP A 305 1.86 6.77 -15.48
C ASP A 305 0.37 7.12 -15.35
N GLY A 306 -0.40 6.22 -14.77
CA GLY A 306 -1.81 6.44 -14.42
C GLY A 306 -2.05 6.48 -12.91
N ASP A 307 -1.14 7.10 -12.17
CA ASP A 307 -1.08 7.08 -10.71
C ASP A 307 -2.30 7.73 -10.05
N VAL A 308 -2.93 7.00 -9.13
CA VAL A 308 -4.14 7.40 -8.41
C VAL A 308 -4.05 7.00 -6.94
N ILE A 309 -4.51 7.88 -6.04
CA ILE A 309 -4.71 7.55 -4.63
C ILE A 309 -6.12 7.93 -4.21
N PHE A 310 -6.82 6.97 -3.60
CA PHE A 310 -8.08 7.17 -2.89
C PHE A 310 -7.84 7.30 -1.39
N THR A 311 -8.65 8.08 -0.68
CA THR A 311 -8.68 8.14 0.78
C THR A 311 -10.07 7.78 1.28
N LEU A 312 -10.14 6.88 2.28
CA LEU A 312 -11.34 6.45 2.97
C LEU A 312 -11.25 6.83 4.46
N ALA A 313 -12.20 7.60 4.96
CA ALA A 313 -12.26 8.02 6.36
C ALA A 313 -13.52 7.47 7.03
N THR A 314 -13.37 6.51 7.97
CA THR A 314 -14.51 5.86 8.63
C THR A 314 -15.17 6.75 9.66
N GLY A 315 -14.43 7.70 10.23
CA GLY A 315 -14.97 8.66 11.20
C GLY A 315 -15.28 8.05 12.57
N GLU A 316 -14.85 6.83 12.84
CA GLU A 316 -15.13 6.14 14.11
C GLU A 316 -14.40 6.76 15.31
N ARG A 317 -13.25 7.37 15.06
CA ARG A 317 -12.49 8.04 16.12
C ARG A 317 -13.18 9.34 16.50
N THR A 318 -13.47 9.50 17.79
CA THR A 318 -14.00 10.74 18.37
C THR A 318 -12.89 11.78 18.60
N GLY A 319 -13.25 13.07 18.59
CA GLY A 319 -12.34 14.20 18.82
C GLY A 319 -11.82 14.83 17.54
N ASN A 320 -11.13 15.95 17.69
CA ASN A 320 -10.57 16.69 16.56
C ASN A 320 -9.46 15.91 15.89
N THR A 321 -9.43 15.96 14.57
CA THR A 321 -8.37 15.39 13.76
C THR A 321 -7.76 16.48 12.89
N ASP A 322 -6.44 16.56 12.88
CA ASP A 322 -5.70 17.40 11.95
C ASP A 322 -5.49 16.61 10.63
N ALA A 323 -6.14 17.05 9.56
CA ALA A 323 -5.98 16.45 8.23
C ALA A 323 -4.53 16.54 7.74
N GLY A 324 -3.75 17.52 8.17
CA GLY A 324 -2.31 17.64 7.90
C GLY A 324 -1.53 16.49 8.54
N GLN A 325 -1.83 16.13 9.80
CA GLN A 325 -1.23 14.98 10.47
C GLN A 325 -1.60 13.67 9.76
N VAL A 326 -2.88 13.47 9.40
CA VAL A 326 -3.32 12.28 8.67
C VAL A 326 -2.58 12.18 7.33
N GLY A 327 -2.47 13.28 6.58
CA GLY A 327 -1.80 13.32 5.28
C GLY A 327 -0.30 13.02 5.37
N ALA A 328 0.40 13.55 6.38
CA ALA A 328 1.81 13.25 6.59
C ALA A 328 2.03 11.76 6.91
N LEU A 329 1.21 11.18 7.79
CA LEU A 329 1.26 9.75 8.11
C LEU A 329 0.85 8.89 6.89
N ALA A 330 -0.10 9.36 6.06
CA ALA A 330 -0.50 8.68 4.83
C ALA A 330 0.68 8.56 3.86
N ALA A 331 1.52 9.58 3.72
CA ALA A 331 2.74 9.50 2.92
C ALA A 331 3.74 8.46 3.48
N ASP A 332 3.88 8.37 4.81
CA ASP A 332 4.78 7.42 5.45
C ASP A 332 4.32 5.97 5.24
N VAL A 333 3.04 5.67 5.53
CA VAL A 333 2.50 4.31 5.34
C VAL A 333 2.44 3.92 3.87
N MET A 334 2.22 4.87 2.95
CA MET A 334 2.24 4.63 1.51
C MET A 334 3.63 4.22 1.04
N ALA A 335 4.67 4.93 1.47
CA ALA A 335 6.06 4.56 1.16
C ALA A 335 6.42 3.17 1.71
N GLY A 336 6.01 2.87 2.95
CA GLY A 336 6.19 1.55 3.55
C GLY A 336 5.46 0.44 2.78
N ALA A 337 4.22 0.68 2.37
CA ALA A 337 3.42 -0.26 1.58
C ALA A 337 4.07 -0.57 0.21
N ILE A 338 4.65 0.44 -0.47
CA ILE A 338 5.38 0.27 -1.74
C ILE A 338 6.57 -0.68 -1.57
N VAL A 339 7.37 -0.47 -0.54
CA VAL A 339 8.52 -1.35 -0.24
C VAL A 339 8.06 -2.78 0.05
N ARG A 340 6.96 -2.94 0.80
CA ARG A 340 6.38 -4.26 1.09
C ARG A 340 5.86 -4.94 -0.18
N ALA A 341 5.20 -4.21 -1.09
CA ALA A 341 4.73 -4.75 -2.38
C ALA A 341 5.88 -5.43 -3.17
N ALA A 342 7.03 -4.78 -3.25
CA ALA A 342 8.21 -5.33 -3.92
C ALA A 342 8.81 -6.54 -3.18
N ARG A 343 8.88 -6.49 -1.84
CA ARG A 343 9.45 -7.56 -1.01
C ARG A 343 8.58 -8.81 -0.97
N GLN A 344 7.25 -8.65 -1.03
CA GLN A 344 6.29 -9.76 -0.92
C GLN A 344 5.93 -10.37 -2.28
N ALA A 345 6.30 -9.74 -3.40
CA ALA A 345 6.04 -10.26 -4.73
C ALA A 345 6.65 -11.66 -4.93
N THR A 346 5.96 -12.48 -5.74
CA THR A 346 6.43 -13.77 -6.24
C THR A 346 6.56 -13.66 -7.75
N GLY A 347 7.69 -14.13 -8.29
CA GLY A 347 7.99 -14.05 -9.72
C GLY A 347 7.01 -14.83 -10.59
N VAL A 348 6.89 -14.42 -11.84
CA VAL A 348 6.18 -15.15 -12.90
C VAL A 348 7.11 -15.28 -14.10
N PRO A 349 6.86 -16.19 -15.06
CA PRO A 349 7.72 -16.35 -16.24
C PRO A 349 8.02 -15.00 -16.92
N GLY A 350 9.31 -14.69 -17.09
CA GLY A 350 9.80 -13.42 -17.65
C GLY A 350 9.96 -12.27 -16.68
N PHE A 351 9.37 -12.31 -15.49
CA PHE A 351 9.41 -11.24 -14.49
C PHE A 351 9.78 -11.80 -13.11
N PRO A 352 11.09 -11.88 -12.79
CA PRO A 352 11.52 -12.34 -11.48
C PRO A 352 11.12 -11.34 -10.39
N ALA A 353 10.82 -11.83 -9.19
CA ALA A 353 10.67 -11.03 -7.98
C ALA A 353 12.03 -10.82 -7.30
N LEU A 354 12.07 -9.95 -6.28
CA LEU A 354 13.29 -9.71 -5.49
C LEU A 354 13.87 -11.01 -4.89
N ARG A 355 13.02 -11.90 -4.41
CA ARG A 355 13.43 -13.18 -3.81
C ARG A 355 14.08 -14.15 -4.79
N ASP A 356 13.86 -13.96 -6.08
CA ASP A 356 14.37 -14.84 -7.14
C ASP A 356 15.77 -14.41 -7.63
N LEU A 357 16.26 -13.24 -7.20
CA LEU A 357 17.60 -12.72 -7.55
C LEU A 357 18.71 -13.15 -6.58
N LYS A 358 18.40 -13.96 -5.61
CA LYS A 358 19.35 -14.43 -4.58
C LYS A 358 20.21 -15.59 -5.10
#